data_f400dff2c2ffdd4af5cbf1ea49b6912a
#
_entry.id   f400dff2c2ffdd4af5cbf1ea49b6912a
#
_cell.length_a   1.000
_cell.length_b   1.000
_cell.length_c   1.000
_cell.angle_alpha   90.00
_cell.angle_beta   90.00
_cell.angle_gamma   90.00
#
_symmetry.space_group_name_H-M   'P 1'
#
loop_
_entity.id
_entity.type
_entity.pdbx_description
1 polymer ?
#
loop_
_entity_poly.entity_id
_entity_poly.type
_entity_poly.pdbx_seq_one_letter_code
_entity_poly.pdbx_strand_id
1 'polypeptide(L)'
;MNEQPLPAILMPLSCVSDGDLLCGEDTSEILTGDSTEYSSDLDSSSPSSSLFAEEEESIAIFIDHERKFVPGFDYLSRFQSCSLDANAREESVAWILKVHAYYGFQPLTAYLSVNYMDRFLDSRTLPESNGWPLQLLSVACLSLAAKMEEPLVPSLLDLQVEGAKYIFQPRTILRMELLVLTVLDWRLRSVTPLSFLSFFACKLDSTGAFTDFLISRATEIILSNIQEAGFLAYRPSCIAAAAILSAANEIPNWSFVKPEHAESWCEGLRKEKIIGCYELMQEIVISNNQRNPPKVLPQLRVTTRTRRWSNVSSSFPSSSSSPSFLLSYKKRKLNSNCFWVDDDKGNSE
;
A
#
# COMPACT_ATOMS: atom_id res chain seq x y z
N MET A 1 -32.51 -16.83 1.74
CA MET A 1 -31.17 -16.52 1.25
C MET A 1 -31.03 -17.13 -0.13
N ASN A 2 -31.12 -16.33 -1.19
CA ASN A 2 -31.06 -16.83 -2.56
C ASN A 2 -29.58 -17.05 -2.93
N GLU A 3 -29.19 -18.31 -3.05
CA GLU A 3 -27.92 -18.67 -3.67
C GLU A 3 -28.04 -18.35 -5.18
N GLN A 4 -27.40 -17.28 -5.60
CA GLN A 4 -27.25 -17.00 -7.02
C GLN A 4 -26.17 -17.92 -7.59
N PRO A 5 -26.42 -18.62 -8.69
CA PRO A 5 -25.42 -19.47 -9.35
C PRO A 5 -24.28 -18.59 -9.89
N LEU A 6 -23.03 -18.96 -9.59
CA LEU A 6 -21.83 -18.36 -10.12
C LEU A 6 -21.84 -18.46 -11.66
N PRO A 7 -21.49 -17.37 -12.38
CA PRO A 7 -21.43 -17.40 -13.84
C PRO A 7 -20.35 -18.38 -14.33
N ALA A 8 -20.55 -18.93 -15.53
CA ALA A 8 -19.76 -19.98 -16.18
C ALA A 8 -18.26 -19.69 -16.41
N ILE A 9 -17.76 -18.54 -15.96
CA ILE A 9 -16.34 -18.15 -16.03
C ILE A 9 -15.49 -18.96 -15.03
N LEU A 10 -16.11 -19.55 -14.00
CA LEU A 10 -15.48 -20.48 -13.07
C LEU A 10 -15.72 -21.93 -13.54
N MET A 11 -15.21 -22.28 -14.74
CA MET A 11 -15.14 -23.67 -15.15
C MET A 11 -14.44 -24.50 -14.09
N PRO A 12 -14.94 -25.70 -13.74
CA PRO A 12 -14.32 -26.53 -12.73
C PRO A 12 -12.92 -26.93 -13.23
N LEU A 13 -11.90 -26.54 -12.49
CA LEU A 13 -10.65 -27.27 -12.49
C LEU A 13 -11.03 -28.69 -12.06
N SER A 14 -10.93 -29.64 -12.98
CA SER A 14 -11.14 -31.05 -12.73
C SER A 14 -10.38 -31.41 -11.45
N CYS A 15 -11.07 -32.08 -10.53
CA CYS A 15 -10.51 -32.60 -9.30
C CYS A 15 -9.22 -33.36 -9.61
N VAL A 16 -8.08 -32.74 -9.28
CA VAL A 16 -6.87 -33.49 -9.05
C VAL A 16 -7.10 -34.15 -7.68
N SER A 17 -7.12 -35.46 -7.68
CA SER A 17 -7.28 -36.26 -6.46
C SER A 17 -6.17 -35.85 -5.47
N ASP A 18 -6.53 -35.79 -4.18
CA ASP A 18 -5.61 -35.66 -3.06
C ASP A 18 -4.64 -36.88 -3.10
N GLY A 19 -3.56 -36.74 -3.84
CA GLY A 19 -2.43 -37.65 -3.85
C GLY A 19 -1.25 -36.92 -3.24
N ASP A 20 -0.78 -37.45 -2.15
CA ASP A 20 0.39 -37.11 -1.35
C ASP A 20 1.47 -36.29 -2.08
N LEU A 21 1.49 -34.97 -1.87
CA LEU A 21 2.61 -34.09 -2.15
C LEU A 21 3.47 -33.98 -0.87
N LEU A 22 3.93 -35.11 -0.34
CA LEU A 22 5.03 -35.14 0.61
C LEU A 22 6.33 -35.21 -0.19
N CYS A 23 7.01 -34.07 -0.32
CA CYS A 23 8.40 -34.01 -0.73
C CYS A 23 9.23 -34.70 0.36
N GLY A 24 9.68 -35.90 0.11
CA GLY A 24 10.66 -36.58 0.95
C GLY A 24 12.05 -36.01 0.68
N GLU A 25 12.37 -34.86 1.22
CA GLU A 25 13.75 -34.36 1.26
C GLU A 25 14.45 -34.96 2.46
N ASP A 26 15.37 -35.88 2.14
CA ASP A 26 16.27 -36.51 3.12
C ASP A 26 17.35 -35.49 3.51
N THR A 27 17.26 -34.93 4.72
CA THR A 27 18.15 -33.87 5.23
C THR A 27 19.49 -34.38 5.75
N SER A 28 19.87 -35.61 5.45
CA SER A 28 21.07 -36.26 6.04
C SER A 28 22.40 -35.91 5.37
N GLU A 29 22.44 -35.17 4.25
CA GLU A 29 23.72 -34.92 3.52
C GLU A 29 24.27 -33.47 3.63
N ILE A 30 23.73 -32.58 4.46
CA ILE A 30 24.18 -31.16 4.50
C ILE A 30 25.17 -30.87 5.65
N LEU A 31 25.63 -31.87 6.43
CA LEU A 31 26.53 -31.65 7.57
C LEU A 31 27.93 -32.25 7.42
N THR A 32 28.55 -32.12 6.25
CA THR A 32 30.01 -32.28 6.14
C THR A 32 30.59 -30.98 5.62
N GLY A 33 30.82 -30.05 6.55
CA GLY A 33 31.47 -28.79 6.29
C GLY A 33 32.97 -28.98 6.11
N ASP A 34 33.44 -28.66 4.94
CA ASP A 34 34.88 -28.44 4.67
C ASP A 34 35.21 -26.99 5.14
N SER A 35 36.08 -26.92 6.16
CA SER A 35 36.62 -25.67 6.69
C SER A 35 37.79 -25.24 5.83
N THR A 36 37.53 -24.40 4.81
CA THR A 36 38.56 -23.66 4.12
C THR A 36 38.83 -22.34 4.83
N GLU A 37 40.03 -22.21 5.37
CA GLU A 37 40.60 -20.98 5.92
C GLU A 37 40.60 -19.89 4.83
N TYR A 38 39.81 -18.81 5.05
CA TYR A 38 39.90 -17.60 4.26
C TYR A 38 41.04 -16.74 4.79
N SER A 39 42.11 -16.66 4.03
CA SER A 39 43.19 -15.70 4.19
C SER A 39 42.65 -14.31 3.96
N SER A 40 42.77 -13.46 4.96
CA SER A 40 42.37 -12.04 4.94
C SER A 40 43.46 -11.22 4.24
N ASP A 41 43.31 -10.95 2.96
CA ASP A 41 43.99 -9.85 2.31
C ASP A 41 43.07 -8.63 2.35
N LEU A 42 43.36 -7.73 3.32
CA LEU A 42 42.74 -6.41 3.43
C LEU A 42 43.34 -5.52 2.32
N ASP A 43 42.69 -5.51 1.17
CA ASP A 43 42.88 -4.44 0.21
C ASP A 43 41.94 -3.29 0.56
N SER A 44 42.53 -2.17 0.98
CA SER A 44 41.85 -0.96 1.44
C SER A 44 41.39 -0.12 0.25
N SER A 45 40.39 -0.61 -0.50
CA SER A 45 39.57 0.22 -1.38
C SER A 45 38.28 0.60 -0.63
N SER A 46 37.97 1.87 -0.57
CA SER A 46 36.86 2.45 0.20
C SER A 46 35.54 1.72 -0.11
N PRO A 47 34.82 1.19 0.89
CA PRO A 47 33.63 0.34 0.67
C PRO A 47 32.42 1.07 0.09
N SER A 48 32.45 2.40 -0.02
CA SER A 48 31.32 3.20 -0.49
C SER A 48 31.10 3.17 -2.02
N SER A 49 32.17 3.06 -2.84
CA SER A 49 32.01 3.09 -4.30
C SER A 49 31.46 1.78 -4.88
N SER A 50 31.71 0.65 -4.23
CA SER A 50 31.22 -0.66 -4.67
C SER A 50 29.71 -0.81 -4.40
N LEU A 51 29.21 -0.34 -3.26
CA LEU A 51 27.78 -0.42 -2.93
C LEU A 51 26.91 0.42 -3.87
N PHE A 52 27.37 1.63 -4.23
CA PHE A 52 26.63 2.47 -5.20
C PHE A 52 26.57 1.86 -6.60
N ALA A 53 27.62 1.15 -7.04
CA ALA A 53 27.61 0.48 -8.34
C ALA A 53 26.65 -0.71 -8.38
N GLU A 54 26.53 -1.47 -7.30
CA GLU A 54 25.57 -2.58 -7.16
C GLU A 54 24.13 -2.09 -7.13
N GLU A 55 23.87 -0.93 -6.47
CA GLU A 55 22.54 -0.32 -6.47
C GLU A 55 22.15 0.20 -7.85
N GLU A 56 23.07 0.83 -8.60
CA GLU A 56 22.80 1.31 -9.97
C GLU A 56 22.50 0.16 -10.93
N GLU A 57 23.20 -0.97 -10.82
CA GLU A 57 22.92 -2.17 -11.61
C GLU A 57 21.54 -2.75 -11.28
N SER A 58 21.18 -2.80 -9.99
CA SER A 58 19.87 -3.26 -9.55
C SER A 58 18.73 -2.37 -10.08
N ILE A 59 18.93 -1.04 -10.08
CA ILE A 59 17.95 -0.08 -10.60
C ILE A 59 17.81 -0.22 -12.12
N ALA A 60 18.89 -0.43 -12.86
CA ALA A 60 18.84 -0.65 -14.30
C ALA A 60 18.01 -1.90 -14.65
N ILE A 61 18.16 -2.98 -13.88
CA ILE A 61 17.34 -4.20 -14.00
C ILE A 61 15.85 -3.89 -13.73
N PHE A 62 15.54 -3.10 -12.71
CA PHE A 62 14.15 -2.70 -12.41
C PHE A 62 13.53 -1.89 -13.55
N ILE A 63 14.25 -0.94 -14.13
CA ILE A 63 13.79 -0.13 -15.28
C ILE A 63 13.51 -0.99 -16.51
N ASP A 64 14.34 -1.99 -16.79
CA ASP A 64 14.10 -2.92 -17.90
C ASP A 64 12.84 -3.78 -17.66
N HIS A 65 12.63 -4.19 -16.40
CA HIS A 65 11.55 -5.10 -16.03
C HIS A 65 10.22 -4.41 -15.69
N GLU A 66 10.21 -3.13 -15.32
CA GLU A 66 9.00 -2.44 -14.81
C GLU A 66 7.81 -2.52 -15.76
N ARG A 67 8.06 -2.53 -17.09
CA ARG A 67 7.00 -2.61 -18.11
C ARG A 67 6.20 -3.92 -18.09
N LYS A 68 6.79 -4.99 -17.54
CA LYS A 68 6.14 -6.31 -17.45
C LYS A 68 5.06 -6.35 -16.35
N PHE A 69 5.06 -5.33 -15.48
CA PHE A 69 4.21 -5.25 -14.31
C PHE A 69 3.22 -4.07 -14.32
N VAL A 70 3.07 -3.41 -15.46
CA VAL A 70 2.05 -2.38 -15.65
C VAL A 70 1.01 -2.88 -16.64
N PRO A 71 -0.25 -2.42 -16.54
CA PRO A 71 -1.28 -2.71 -17.54
C PRO A 71 -0.85 -2.26 -18.94
N GLY A 72 -1.46 -2.86 -19.97
CA GLY A 72 -1.18 -2.55 -21.35
C GLY A 72 -1.59 -1.13 -21.77
N PHE A 73 -1.14 -0.74 -22.94
CA PHE A 73 -1.35 0.63 -23.49
C PHE A 73 -2.83 0.99 -23.61
N ASP A 74 -3.68 -0.01 -23.93
CA ASP A 74 -5.11 0.19 -24.17
C ASP A 74 -5.94 0.24 -22.89
N TYR A 75 -5.35 -0.11 -21.74
CA TYR A 75 -6.08 -0.17 -20.49
C TYR A 75 -6.66 1.19 -20.09
N LEU A 76 -5.86 2.26 -20.19
CA LEU A 76 -6.32 3.61 -19.87
C LEU A 76 -7.41 4.08 -20.86
N SER A 77 -7.29 3.76 -22.14
CA SER A 77 -8.28 4.13 -23.16
C SER A 77 -9.65 3.47 -22.93
N ARG A 78 -9.69 2.32 -22.24
CA ARG A 78 -10.94 1.63 -21.87
C ARG A 78 -11.76 2.40 -20.84
N PHE A 79 -11.14 3.20 -19.98
CA PHE A 79 -11.86 4.15 -19.10
C PHE A 79 -12.46 5.31 -19.90
N GLN A 80 -11.73 5.82 -20.89
CA GLN A 80 -12.21 6.91 -21.76
C GLN A 80 -13.37 6.48 -22.66
N SER A 81 -13.36 5.21 -23.13
CA SER A 81 -14.44 4.63 -23.92
C SER A 81 -15.61 4.08 -23.10
N CYS A 82 -15.60 4.29 -21.78
CA CYS A 82 -16.61 3.75 -20.85
C CYS A 82 -16.76 2.22 -20.88
N SER A 83 -15.80 1.49 -21.45
CA SER A 83 -15.77 0.02 -21.40
C SER A 83 -15.32 -0.53 -20.04
N LEU A 84 -14.68 0.31 -19.22
CA LEU A 84 -14.40 0.09 -17.79
C LEU A 84 -14.97 1.25 -16.99
N ASP A 85 -15.61 0.93 -15.87
CA ASP A 85 -16.15 1.94 -14.97
C ASP A 85 -15.03 2.50 -14.07
N ALA A 86 -14.64 3.75 -14.32
CA ALA A 86 -13.62 4.44 -13.54
C ALA A 86 -14.05 4.63 -12.08
N ASN A 87 -15.34 4.91 -11.82
CA ASN A 87 -15.85 5.10 -10.47
C ASN A 87 -15.80 3.78 -9.69
N ALA A 88 -16.16 2.66 -10.33
CA ALA A 88 -16.09 1.35 -9.70
C ALA A 88 -14.63 0.96 -9.33
N ARG A 89 -13.64 1.32 -10.20
CA ARG A 89 -12.24 1.16 -9.87
C ARG A 89 -11.84 2.03 -8.68
N GLU A 90 -12.20 3.31 -8.69
CA GLU A 90 -11.91 4.26 -7.61
C GLU A 90 -12.48 3.78 -6.27
N GLU A 91 -13.76 3.34 -6.24
CA GLU A 91 -14.38 2.76 -5.04
C GLU A 91 -13.64 1.50 -4.55
N SER A 92 -13.19 0.64 -5.46
CA SER A 92 -12.44 -0.57 -5.13
C SER A 92 -11.07 -0.24 -4.53
N VAL A 93 -10.35 0.72 -5.10
CA VAL A 93 -9.07 1.20 -4.57
C VAL A 93 -9.27 1.88 -3.22
N ALA A 94 -10.31 2.70 -3.07
CA ALA A 94 -10.67 3.33 -1.80
C ALA A 94 -10.93 2.28 -0.70
N TRP A 95 -11.64 1.20 -1.05
CA TRP A 95 -11.87 0.08 -0.13
C TRP A 95 -10.54 -0.62 0.26
N ILE A 96 -9.65 -0.91 -0.70
CA ILE A 96 -8.33 -1.49 -0.43
C ILE A 96 -7.53 -0.62 0.54
N LEU A 97 -7.47 0.69 0.29
CA LEU A 97 -6.76 1.63 1.16
C LEU A 97 -7.36 1.72 2.56
N LYS A 98 -8.70 1.62 2.67
CA LYS A 98 -9.38 1.59 3.96
C LYS A 98 -9.03 0.35 4.77
N VAL A 99 -9.02 -0.84 4.16
CA VAL A 99 -8.65 -2.10 4.81
C VAL A 99 -7.16 -2.10 5.15
N HIS A 100 -6.30 -1.61 4.26
CA HIS A 100 -4.88 -1.41 4.52
C HIS A 100 -4.66 -0.56 5.79
N ALA A 101 -5.34 0.59 5.90
CA ALA A 101 -5.23 1.47 7.06
C ALA A 101 -5.78 0.82 8.34
N TYR A 102 -6.85 0.01 8.24
CA TYR A 102 -7.46 -0.67 9.38
C TYR A 102 -6.53 -1.72 10.01
N TYR A 103 -5.85 -2.51 9.18
CA TYR A 103 -4.91 -3.55 9.65
C TYR A 103 -3.49 -3.03 9.86
N GLY A 104 -3.17 -1.82 9.42
CA GLY A 104 -1.81 -1.27 9.47
C GLY A 104 -0.84 -2.03 8.57
N PHE A 105 -1.30 -2.48 7.41
CA PHE A 105 -0.47 -3.17 6.43
C PHE A 105 0.63 -2.26 5.87
N GLN A 106 1.67 -2.86 5.30
CA GLN A 106 2.74 -2.12 4.65
C GLN A 106 2.22 -1.38 3.39
N PRO A 107 2.78 -0.21 3.07
CA PRO A 107 2.44 0.53 1.85
C PRO A 107 2.54 -0.31 0.57
N LEU A 108 3.51 -1.22 0.52
CA LEU A 108 3.71 -2.13 -0.60
C LEU A 108 2.53 -3.07 -0.79
N THR A 109 1.93 -3.58 0.29
CA THR A 109 0.73 -4.43 0.26
C THR A 109 -0.43 -3.75 -0.45
N ALA A 110 -0.71 -2.47 -0.11
CA ALA A 110 -1.75 -1.70 -0.78
C ALA A 110 -1.45 -1.49 -2.27
N TYR A 111 -0.22 -1.09 -2.60
CA TYR A 111 0.18 -0.87 -3.98
C TYR A 111 0.08 -2.15 -4.83
N LEU A 112 0.61 -3.27 -4.34
CA LEU A 112 0.56 -4.56 -5.03
C LEU A 112 -0.88 -5.03 -5.24
N SER A 113 -1.75 -4.85 -4.24
CA SER A 113 -3.17 -5.20 -4.35
C SER A 113 -3.85 -4.49 -5.53
N VAL A 114 -3.63 -3.18 -5.67
CA VAL A 114 -4.16 -2.38 -6.79
C VAL A 114 -3.49 -2.79 -8.11
N ASN A 115 -2.18 -3.02 -8.11
CA ASN A 115 -1.44 -3.47 -9.30
C ASN A 115 -1.97 -4.83 -9.82
N TYR A 116 -2.22 -5.78 -8.93
CA TYR A 116 -2.79 -7.07 -9.33
C TYR A 116 -4.20 -6.90 -9.92
N MET A 117 -5.03 -6.06 -9.29
CA MET A 117 -6.38 -5.76 -9.78
C MET A 117 -6.34 -5.13 -11.18
N ASP A 118 -5.52 -4.10 -11.40
CA ASP A 118 -5.42 -3.42 -12.69
C ASP A 118 -4.87 -4.35 -13.78
N ARG A 119 -3.86 -5.16 -13.50
CA ARG A 119 -3.30 -6.15 -14.44
C ARG A 119 -4.30 -7.25 -14.77
N PHE A 120 -5.12 -7.67 -13.80
CA PHE A 120 -6.19 -8.63 -14.05
C PHE A 120 -7.26 -8.03 -14.98
N LEU A 121 -7.71 -6.80 -14.70
CA LEU A 121 -8.73 -6.10 -15.49
C LEU A 121 -8.25 -5.73 -16.89
N ASP A 122 -6.96 -5.55 -17.08
CA ASP A 122 -6.34 -5.38 -18.39
C ASP A 122 -6.48 -6.66 -19.24
N SER A 123 -6.22 -7.82 -18.65
CA SER A 123 -6.23 -9.12 -19.31
C SER A 123 -7.61 -9.76 -19.42
N ARG A 124 -8.55 -9.43 -18.52
CA ARG A 124 -9.87 -10.06 -18.42
C ARG A 124 -10.96 -9.04 -18.12
N THR A 125 -12.12 -9.24 -18.74
CA THR A 125 -13.35 -8.51 -18.39
C THR A 125 -14.11 -9.27 -17.32
N LEU A 126 -14.63 -8.55 -16.33
CA LEU A 126 -15.56 -9.10 -15.35
C LEU A 126 -16.99 -9.09 -15.91
N PRO A 127 -17.87 -10.01 -15.49
CA PRO A 127 -19.26 -9.98 -15.86
C PRO A 127 -19.95 -8.71 -15.33
N GLU A 128 -20.84 -8.14 -16.15
CA GLU A 128 -21.69 -7.04 -15.74
C GLU A 128 -22.68 -7.53 -14.68
N SER A 129 -22.48 -7.11 -13.46
CA SER A 129 -23.39 -7.39 -12.35
C SER A 129 -23.10 -6.38 -11.24
N ASN A 130 -24.06 -6.12 -10.39
CA ASN A 130 -24.15 -5.10 -9.34
C ASN A 130 -22.87 -4.78 -8.52
N GLY A 131 -21.67 -4.85 -9.12
CA GLY A 131 -20.37 -4.51 -8.52
C GLY A 131 -19.72 -5.60 -7.66
N TRP A 132 -20.41 -6.73 -7.38
CA TRP A 132 -19.85 -7.82 -6.56
C TRP A 132 -18.61 -8.51 -7.19
N PRO A 133 -18.48 -8.67 -8.54
CA PRO A 133 -17.30 -9.33 -9.09
C PRO A 133 -16.02 -8.51 -8.87
N LEU A 134 -16.14 -7.20 -9.00
CA LEU A 134 -14.99 -6.30 -8.76
C LEU A 134 -14.61 -6.28 -7.28
N GLN A 135 -15.60 -6.29 -6.38
CA GLN A 135 -15.32 -6.39 -4.95
C GLN A 135 -14.67 -7.74 -4.59
N LEU A 136 -15.13 -8.86 -5.17
CA LEU A 136 -14.50 -10.17 -4.99
C LEU A 136 -13.04 -10.17 -5.49
N LEU A 137 -12.80 -9.57 -6.66
CA LEU A 137 -11.44 -9.39 -7.20
C LEU A 137 -10.58 -8.57 -6.25
N SER A 138 -11.09 -7.45 -5.72
CA SER A 138 -10.37 -6.59 -4.77
C SER A 138 -9.98 -7.34 -3.51
N VAL A 139 -10.89 -8.14 -2.93
CA VAL A 139 -10.61 -8.98 -1.76
C VAL A 139 -9.52 -10.01 -2.07
N ALA A 140 -9.61 -10.69 -3.22
CA ALA A 140 -8.61 -11.69 -3.62
C ALA A 140 -7.23 -11.07 -3.87
N CYS A 141 -7.16 -9.92 -4.55
CA CYS A 141 -5.92 -9.20 -4.78
C CYS A 141 -5.27 -8.73 -3.48
N LEU A 142 -6.07 -8.19 -2.55
CA LEU A 142 -5.58 -7.76 -1.23
C LEU A 142 -5.09 -8.95 -0.40
N SER A 143 -5.81 -10.07 -0.42
CA SER A 143 -5.39 -11.29 0.25
C SER A 143 -4.06 -11.83 -0.29
N LEU A 144 -3.89 -11.85 -1.61
CA LEU A 144 -2.63 -12.26 -2.24
C LEU A 144 -1.49 -11.32 -1.89
N ALA A 145 -1.72 -10.00 -1.94
CA ALA A 145 -0.71 -9.03 -1.58
C ALA A 145 -0.30 -9.14 -0.10
N ALA A 146 -1.26 -9.31 0.80
CA ALA A 146 -0.99 -9.51 2.23
C ALA A 146 -0.19 -10.82 2.47
N LYS A 147 -0.51 -11.91 1.79
CA LYS A 147 0.25 -13.17 1.88
C LYS A 147 1.70 -13.04 1.37
N MET A 148 1.96 -12.09 0.47
CA MET A 148 3.31 -11.84 -0.05
C MET A 148 4.17 -10.96 0.86
N GLU A 149 3.56 -9.99 1.55
CA GLU A 149 4.29 -8.90 2.20
C GLU A 149 4.12 -8.85 3.72
N GLU A 150 3.02 -9.39 4.27
CA GLU A 150 2.72 -9.23 5.68
C GLU A 150 3.14 -10.46 6.50
N PRO A 151 3.75 -10.26 7.68
CA PRO A 151 4.11 -11.36 8.58
C PRO A 151 2.89 -12.04 9.20
N LEU A 152 1.77 -11.33 9.33
CA LEU A 152 0.51 -11.83 9.87
C LEU A 152 -0.63 -11.46 8.92
N VAL A 153 -1.29 -12.46 8.36
CA VAL A 153 -2.39 -12.28 7.42
C VAL A 153 -3.70 -12.58 8.14
N PRO A 154 -4.68 -11.63 8.13
CA PRO A 154 -6.02 -11.87 8.68
C PRO A 154 -6.73 -13.03 7.98
N SER A 155 -7.72 -13.64 8.65
CA SER A 155 -8.55 -14.63 7.97
C SER A 155 -9.32 -14.01 6.80
N LEU A 156 -9.66 -14.81 5.78
CA LEU A 156 -10.40 -14.31 4.61
C LEU A 156 -11.78 -13.74 4.98
N LEU A 157 -12.36 -14.13 6.08
CA LEU A 157 -13.62 -13.55 6.59
C LEU A 157 -13.36 -12.18 7.20
N ASP A 158 -12.34 -12.06 8.05
CA ASP A 158 -12.00 -10.80 8.71
C ASP A 158 -11.52 -9.74 7.73
N LEU A 159 -10.75 -10.14 6.71
CA LEU A 159 -10.20 -9.23 5.72
C LEU A 159 -11.28 -8.45 4.95
N GLN A 160 -12.48 -9.01 4.77
CA GLN A 160 -13.54 -8.40 3.96
C GLN A 160 -14.60 -7.64 4.78
N VAL A 161 -14.52 -7.66 6.11
CA VAL A 161 -15.58 -7.07 6.97
C VAL A 161 -15.59 -5.55 6.92
N GLU A 162 -14.43 -4.91 6.84
CA GLU A 162 -14.33 -3.45 6.93
C GLU A 162 -14.92 -2.76 5.67
N GLY A 163 -16.15 -2.24 5.80
CA GLY A 163 -16.84 -1.49 4.77
C GLY A 163 -17.21 -2.28 3.50
N ALA A 164 -17.21 -3.60 3.55
CA ALA A 164 -17.62 -4.44 2.43
C ALA A 164 -19.12 -4.37 2.19
N LYS A 165 -19.52 -4.21 0.92
CA LYS A 165 -20.92 -4.26 0.48
C LYS A 165 -21.41 -5.69 0.36
N TYR A 166 -20.51 -6.62 0.02
CA TYR A 166 -20.75 -8.05 -0.12
C TYR A 166 -19.74 -8.82 0.72
N ILE A 167 -20.19 -9.94 1.31
CA ILE A 167 -19.34 -10.85 2.06
C ILE A 167 -19.33 -12.19 1.34
N PHE A 168 -18.14 -12.68 1.02
CA PHE A 168 -17.93 -13.89 0.24
C PHE A 168 -17.46 -15.04 1.14
N GLN A 169 -17.88 -16.26 0.78
CA GLN A 169 -17.34 -17.45 1.42
C GLN A 169 -15.84 -17.61 1.12
N PRO A 170 -15.01 -18.08 2.07
CA PRO A 170 -13.58 -18.27 1.86
C PRO A 170 -13.24 -19.09 0.62
N ARG A 171 -14.00 -20.13 0.31
CA ARG A 171 -13.82 -20.94 -0.89
C ARG A 171 -13.98 -20.14 -2.19
N THR A 172 -14.87 -19.17 -2.19
CA THR A 172 -15.09 -18.29 -3.36
C THR A 172 -13.90 -17.35 -3.55
N ILE A 173 -13.37 -16.79 -2.46
CA ILE A 173 -12.18 -15.94 -2.49
C ILE A 173 -10.97 -16.74 -2.96
N LEU A 174 -10.74 -17.96 -2.42
CA LEU A 174 -9.64 -18.83 -2.84
C LEU A 174 -9.69 -19.17 -4.34
N ARG A 175 -10.89 -19.42 -4.89
CA ARG A 175 -11.04 -19.63 -6.34
C ARG A 175 -10.68 -18.38 -7.14
N MET A 176 -11.04 -17.20 -6.64
CA MET A 176 -10.67 -15.94 -7.29
C MET A 176 -9.18 -15.67 -7.17
N GLU A 177 -8.54 -15.97 -6.04
CA GLU A 177 -7.09 -15.91 -5.90
C GLU A 177 -6.37 -16.78 -6.94
N LEU A 178 -6.80 -18.03 -7.10
CA LEU A 178 -6.24 -18.94 -8.13
C LEU A 178 -6.44 -18.39 -9.54
N LEU A 179 -7.59 -17.78 -9.82
CA LEU A 179 -7.84 -17.15 -11.10
C LEU A 179 -6.92 -15.95 -11.33
N VAL A 180 -6.72 -15.11 -10.31
CA VAL A 180 -5.76 -13.99 -10.37
C VAL A 180 -4.35 -14.51 -10.61
N LEU A 181 -3.89 -15.51 -9.87
CA LEU A 181 -2.58 -16.13 -10.05
C LEU A 181 -2.38 -16.64 -11.47
N THR A 182 -3.39 -17.33 -12.02
CA THR A 182 -3.36 -17.85 -13.39
C THR A 182 -3.29 -16.73 -14.42
N VAL A 183 -4.08 -15.67 -14.27
CA VAL A 183 -4.09 -14.53 -15.20
C VAL A 183 -2.79 -13.74 -15.15
N LEU A 184 -2.18 -13.63 -13.98
CA LEU A 184 -0.92 -12.93 -13.78
C LEU A 184 0.33 -13.79 -14.01
N ASP A 185 0.17 -15.04 -14.51
CA ASP A 185 1.27 -16.00 -14.72
C ASP A 185 2.13 -16.20 -13.47
N TRP A 186 1.53 -16.16 -12.28
CA TRP A 186 2.20 -16.26 -10.98
C TRP A 186 3.22 -15.15 -10.70
N ARG A 187 3.25 -14.07 -11.50
CA ARG A 187 4.17 -12.94 -11.39
C ARG A 187 3.67 -11.92 -10.39
N LEU A 188 3.78 -12.22 -9.10
CA LEU A 188 3.31 -11.37 -8.00
C LEU A 188 4.38 -10.36 -7.54
N ARG A 189 5.66 -10.67 -7.69
CA ARG A 189 6.75 -9.74 -7.34
C ARG A 189 6.89 -8.65 -8.40
N SER A 190 6.01 -7.66 -8.33
CA SER A 190 5.98 -6.55 -9.27
C SER A 190 7.04 -5.51 -8.94
N VAL A 191 7.69 -4.96 -9.97
CA VAL A 191 8.47 -3.73 -9.82
C VAL A 191 7.48 -2.57 -9.63
N THR A 192 7.58 -1.90 -8.49
CA THR A 192 6.68 -0.82 -8.07
C THR A 192 7.42 0.51 -7.96
N PRO A 193 6.73 1.66 -7.90
CA PRO A 193 7.40 2.94 -7.61
C PRO A 193 8.20 2.91 -6.31
N LEU A 194 7.74 2.15 -5.30
CA LEU A 194 8.42 2.05 -4.01
C LEU A 194 9.82 1.43 -4.13
N SER A 195 10.06 0.59 -5.16
CA SER A 195 11.35 -0.03 -5.43
C SER A 195 12.46 0.97 -5.80
N PHE A 196 12.10 2.18 -6.24
CA PHE A 196 13.04 3.21 -6.68
C PHE A 196 13.28 4.32 -5.66
N LEU A 197 12.44 4.41 -4.60
CA LEU A 197 12.43 5.58 -3.72
C LEU A 197 13.76 5.79 -2.99
N SER A 198 14.34 4.72 -2.44
CA SER A 198 15.61 4.81 -1.72
C SER A 198 16.72 5.37 -2.61
N PHE A 199 16.87 4.80 -3.78
CA PHE A 199 17.89 5.23 -4.74
C PHE A 199 17.69 6.68 -5.19
N PHE A 200 16.47 7.09 -5.56
CA PHE A 200 16.20 8.47 -5.99
C PHE A 200 16.33 9.49 -4.86
N ALA A 201 15.96 9.11 -3.64
CA ALA A 201 16.17 9.96 -2.47
C ALA A 201 17.66 10.19 -2.21
N CYS A 202 18.51 9.15 -2.29
CA CYS A 202 19.96 9.26 -2.15
C CYS A 202 20.59 10.09 -3.29
N LYS A 203 20.11 9.98 -4.53
CA LYS A 203 20.58 10.81 -5.67
C LYS A 203 20.25 12.29 -5.47
N LEU A 204 19.13 12.60 -4.80
CA LEU A 204 18.72 13.97 -4.52
C LEU A 204 19.37 14.54 -3.26
N ASP A 205 19.45 13.74 -2.20
CA ASP A 205 20.04 14.11 -0.91
C ASP A 205 21.32 13.30 -0.65
N SER A 206 22.43 13.78 -1.21
CA SER A 206 23.74 13.17 -1.01
C SER A 206 24.25 13.26 0.45
N THR A 207 23.62 14.11 1.28
CA THR A 207 23.98 14.26 2.71
C THR A 207 23.31 13.25 3.61
N GLY A 208 22.22 12.64 3.16
CA GLY A 208 21.40 11.70 3.91
C GLY A 208 20.52 12.35 5.01
N ALA A 209 20.52 13.69 5.11
CA ALA A 209 19.81 14.39 6.17
C ALA A 209 18.28 14.31 6.07
N PHE A 210 17.76 14.21 4.85
CA PHE A 210 16.33 14.21 4.55
C PHE A 210 15.85 12.94 3.85
N THR A 211 16.73 11.97 3.64
CA THR A 211 16.44 10.74 2.87
C THR A 211 15.21 10.00 3.42
N ASP A 212 15.13 9.77 4.73
CA ASP A 212 13.99 9.09 5.35
C ASP A 212 12.69 9.87 5.21
N PHE A 213 12.75 11.21 5.33
CA PHE A 213 11.60 12.08 5.09
C PHE A 213 11.13 11.98 3.64
N LEU A 214 12.05 12.05 2.67
CA LEU A 214 11.73 11.96 1.25
C LEU A 214 11.07 10.63 0.90
N ILE A 215 11.59 9.51 1.41
CA ILE A 215 11.04 8.17 1.17
C ILE A 215 9.64 8.05 1.79
N SER A 216 9.50 8.44 3.05
CA SER A 216 8.21 8.37 3.76
C SER A 216 7.15 9.24 3.06
N ARG A 217 7.50 10.49 2.76
CA ARG A 217 6.57 11.43 2.14
C ARG A 217 6.21 11.05 0.70
N ALA A 218 7.19 10.61 -0.10
CA ALA A 218 6.94 10.10 -1.45
C ALA A 218 6.03 8.86 -1.43
N THR A 219 6.20 7.96 -0.46
CA THR A 219 5.32 6.80 -0.26
C THR A 219 3.88 7.23 0.00
N GLU A 220 3.65 8.22 0.89
CA GLU A 220 2.32 8.77 1.15
C GLU A 220 1.71 9.41 -0.11
N ILE A 221 2.51 10.17 -0.88
CA ILE A 221 2.07 10.79 -2.13
C ILE A 221 1.65 9.72 -3.14
N ILE A 222 2.43 8.65 -3.31
CA ILE A 222 2.09 7.54 -4.22
C ILE A 222 0.78 6.89 -3.81
N LEU A 223 0.60 6.55 -2.52
CA LEU A 223 -0.64 5.91 -2.05
C LEU A 223 -1.85 6.84 -2.13
N SER A 224 -1.69 8.14 -1.89
CA SER A 224 -2.79 9.10 -2.01
C SER A 224 -3.27 9.28 -3.45
N ASN A 225 -2.39 9.07 -4.42
CA ASN A 225 -2.68 9.25 -5.84
C ASN A 225 -3.04 7.95 -6.58
N ILE A 226 -2.93 6.78 -5.94
CA ILE A 226 -3.14 5.47 -6.60
C ILE A 226 -4.59 5.27 -7.10
N GLN A 227 -5.55 6.03 -6.57
CA GLN A 227 -6.95 6.02 -7.00
C GLN A 227 -7.11 6.59 -8.41
N GLU A 228 -6.31 7.60 -8.75
CA GLU A 228 -6.40 8.31 -10.02
C GLU A 228 -5.87 7.46 -11.17
N ALA A 229 -6.74 7.12 -12.12
CA ALA A 229 -6.40 6.28 -13.26
C ALA A 229 -5.36 6.92 -14.21
N GLY A 230 -5.23 8.26 -14.20
CA GLY A 230 -4.24 8.99 -15.00
C GLY A 230 -2.80 8.54 -14.76
N PHE A 231 -2.47 8.04 -13.56
CA PHE A 231 -1.13 7.52 -13.25
C PHE A 231 -0.79 6.22 -13.96
N LEU A 232 -1.77 5.47 -14.45
CA LEU A 232 -1.54 4.25 -15.24
C LEU A 232 -0.83 4.54 -16.58
N ALA A 233 -0.79 5.81 -17.03
CA ALA A 233 -0.03 6.23 -18.21
C ALA A 233 1.49 6.33 -17.97
N TYR A 234 1.92 6.24 -16.71
CA TYR A 234 3.31 6.44 -16.32
C TYR A 234 3.92 5.15 -15.78
N ARG A 235 5.22 4.99 -15.99
CA ARG A 235 5.97 3.86 -15.47
C ARG A 235 6.24 4.05 -13.97
N PRO A 236 6.44 2.95 -13.23
CA PRO A 236 6.81 2.99 -11.81
C PRO A 236 7.97 3.93 -11.49
N SER A 237 9.04 3.90 -12.30
CA SER A 237 10.20 4.77 -12.13
C SER A 237 9.85 6.27 -12.28
N CYS A 238 9.00 6.63 -13.26
CA CYS A 238 8.56 8.00 -13.43
C CYS A 238 7.68 8.49 -12.28
N ILE A 239 6.80 7.63 -11.76
CA ILE A 239 5.95 7.92 -10.59
C ILE A 239 6.84 8.14 -9.35
N ALA A 240 7.83 7.29 -9.14
CA ALA A 240 8.77 7.42 -8.03
C ALA A 240 9.56 8.74 -8.09
N ALA A 241 10.12 9.07 -9.28
CA ALA A 241 10.86 10.31 -9.47
C ALA A 241 9.97 11.54 -9.20
N ALA A 242 8.77 11.57 -9.76
CA ALA A 242 7.80 12.64 -9.52
C ALA A 242 7.40 12.78 -8.05
N ALA A 243 7.21 11.65 -7.34
CA ALA A 243 6.86 11.65 -5.93
C ALA A 243 8.00 12.18 -5.04
N ILE A 244 9.26 11.79 -5.31
CA ILE A 244 10.44 12.31 -4.60
C ILE A 244 10.57 13.83 -4.82
N LEU A 245 10.39 14.30 -6.06
CA LEU A 245 10.43 15.75 -6.36
C LEU A 245 9.30 16.49 -5.63
N SER A 246 8.11 15.93 -5.57
CA SER A 246 6.98 16.51 -4.84
C SER A 246 7.27 16.58 -3.35
N ALA A 247 7.84 15.52 -2.76
CA ALA A 247 8.25 15.49 -1.36
C ALA A 247 9.36 16.51 -1.05
N ALA A 248 10.34 16.65 -1.95
CA ALA A 248 11.44 17.60 -1.79
C ALA A 248 10.95 19.06 -1.77
N ASN A 249 9.95 19.39 -2.56
CA ASN A 249 9.39 20.75 -2.61
C ASN A 249 8.57 21.12 -1.35
N GLU A 250 8.26 20.15 -0.49
CA GLU A 250 7.65 20.41 0.82
C GLU A 250 8.67 20.79 1.90
N ILE A 251 9.98 20.60 1.66
CA ILE A 251 11.04 20.90 2.64
C ILE A 251 11.31 22.41 2.65
N PRO A 252 11.11 23.10 3.77
CA PRO A 252 11.38 24.53 3.90
C PRO A 252 12.86 24.82 3.63
N ASN A 253 13.14 25.88 2.87
CA ASN A 253 14.51 26.36 2.54
C ASN A 253 15.36 25.39 1.71
N TRP A 254 14.80 24.29 1.21
CA TRP A 254 15.50 23.52 0.20
C TRP A 254 15.38 24.22 -1.15
N SER A 255 16.47 24.24 -1.92
CA SER A 255 16.45 24.80 -3.26
C SER A 255 15.42 24.07 -4.11
N PHE A 256 14.56 24.83 -4.81
CA PHE A 256 13.59 24.24 -5.73
C PHE A 256 14.28 23.30 -6.73
N VAL A 257 13.95 22.03 -6.66
CA VAL A 257 14.51 21.03 -7.57
C VAL A 257 13.61 20.97 -8.80
N LYS A 258 14.19 21.31 -9.94
CA LYS A 258 13.46 21.23 -11.20
C LYS A 258 13.26 19.76 -11.61
N PRO A 259 12.05 19.38 -12.07
CA PRO A 259 11.77 18.00 -12.51
C PRO A 259 12.71 17.51 -13.62
N GLU A 260 13.31 18.43 -14.37
CA GLU A 260 14.25 18.15 -15.44
C GLU A 260 15.53 17.46 -14.98
N HIS A 261 15.95 17.69 -13.74
CA HIS A 261 17.17 17.10 -13.17
C HIS A 261 17.02 15.60 -12.90
N ALA A 262 15.80 15.12 -12.70
CA ALA A 262 15.57 13.72 -12.40
C ALA A 262 15.87 12.77 -13.57
N GLU A 263 15.93 13.28 -14.81
CA GLU A 263 16.36 12.49 -15.97
C GLU A 263 17.79 11.94 -15.83
N SER A 264 18.65 12.67 -15.11
CA SER A 264 20.04 12.27 -14.88
C SER A 264 20.22 11.21 -13.77
N TRP A 265 19.17 10.86 -13.03
CA TRP A 265 19.29 9.93 -11.90
C TRP A 265 19.55 8.49 -12.32
N CYS A 266 18.97 8.08 -13.44
CA CYS A 266 19.27 6.79 -14.05
C CYS A 266 18.92 6.76 -15.53
N GLU A 267 19.58 5.87 -16.26
CA GLU A 267 19.31 5.63 -17.67
C GLU A 267 17.89 5.05 -17.85
N GLY A 268 17.17 5.54 -18.85
CA GLY A 268 15.80 5.10 -19.16
C GLY A 268 14.68 5.98 -18.63
N LEU A 269 14.97 6.92 -17.73
CA LEU A 269 14.03 7.98 -17.36
C LEU A 269 13.89 8.98 -18.53
N ARG A 270 12.65 9.48 -18.70
CA ARG A 270 12.35 10.49 -19.72
C ARG A 270 11.78 11.74 -19.06
N LYS A 271 12.45 12.85 -19.27
CA LYS A 271 12.09 14.18 -18.76
C LYS A 271 10.62 14.51 -18.95
N GLU A 272 10.08 14.35 -20.16
CA GLU A 272 8.69 14.69 -20.48
C GLU A 272 7.69 13.87 -19.65
N LYS A 273 8.02 12.60 -19.42
CA LYS A 273 7.17 11.71 -18.60
C LYS A 273 7.22 12.04 -17.11
N ILE A 274 8.39 12.43 -16.60
CA ILE A 274 8.54 12.87 -15.21
C ILE A 274 7.77 14.18 -15.00
N ILE A 275 7.92 15.16 -15.89
CA ILE A 275 7.23 16.44 -15.81
C ILE A 275 5.72 16.24 -15.83
N GLY A 276 5.19 15.49 -16.81
CA GLY A 276 3.75 15.25 -16.90
C GLY A 276 3.18 14.49 -15.68
N CYS A 277 3.93 13.53 -15.12
CA CYS A 277 3.54 12.85 -13.90
C CYS A 277 3.54 13.79 -12.68
N TYR A 278 4.56 14.65 -12.57
CA TYR A 278 4.67 15.66 -11.52
C TYR A 278 3.54 16.68 -11.58
N GLU A 279 3.23 17.21 -12.77
CA GLU A 279 2.12 18.15 -12.99
C GLU A 279 0.79 17.52 -12.58
N LEU A 280 0.52 16.28 -12.96
CA LEU A 280 -0.67 15.54 -12.55
C LEU A 280 -0.77 15.40 -11.01
N MET A 281 0.35 15.12 -10.32
CA MET A 281 0.37 15.08 -8.85
C MET A 281 0.02 16.44 -8.24
N GLN A 282 0.54 17.53 -8.80
CA GLN A 282 0.25 18.89 -8.32
C GLN A 282 -1.23 19.28 -8.53
N GLU A 283 -1.80 18.94 -9.67
CA GLU A 283 -3.22 19.20 -9.98
C GLU A 283 -4.14 18.51 -8.96
N ILE A 284 -3.84 17.28 -8.57
CA ILE A 284 -4.64 16.53 -7.58
C ILE A 284 -4.52 17.20 -6.20
N VAL A 285 -3.33 17.62 -5.78
CA VAL A 285 -3.14 18.33 -4.50
C VAL A 285 -3.96 19.62 -4.48
N ILE A 286 -3.95 20.40 -5.56
CA ILE A 286 -4.72 21.62 -5.67
C ILE A 286 -6.23 21.33 -5.61
N SER A 287 -6.70 20.33 -6.36
CA SER A 287 -8.10 19.92 -6.40
C SER A 287 -8.60 19.43 -5.04
N ASN A 288 -7.81 18.67 -4.32
CA ASN A 288 -8.14 18.19 -2.98
C ASN A 288 -8.17 19.29 -1.93
N ASN A 289 -7.27 20.28 -2.03
CA ASN A 289 -7.28 21.46 -1.16
C ASN A 289 -8.50 22.35 -1.40
N GLN A 290 -8.99 22.42 -2.63
CA GLN A 290 -10.23 23.15 -2.96
C GLN A 290 -11.48 22.44 -2.44
N ARG A 291 -11.52 21.10 -2.49
CA ARG A 291 -12.65 20.30 -1.98
C ARG A 291 -12.70 20.25 -0.44
N ASN A 292 -11.54 20.28 0.21
CA ASN A 292 -11.39 20.26 1.67
C ASN A 292 -10.51 21.44 2.12
N PRO A 293 -11.03 22.67 2.15
CA PRO A 293 -10.24 23.79 2.64
C PRO A 293 -9.82 23.50 4.09
N PRO A 294 -8.58 23.81 4.49
CA PRO A 294 -8.11 23.59 5.84
C PRO A 294 -9.07 24.23 6.82
N LYS A 295 -9.61 23.45 7.76
CA LYS A 295 -10.46 23.98 8.83
C LYS A 295 -9.59 24.97 9.62
N VAL A 296 -9.77 26.26 9.36
CA VAL A 296 -9.16 27.32 10.15
C VAL A 296 -9.67 27.13 11.57
N LEU A 297 -8.84 26.62 12.46
CA LEU A 297 -9.15 26.57 13.88
C LEU A 297 -9.43 28.02 14.32
N PRO A 298 -10.60 28.31 14.91
CA PRO A 298 -10.88 29.65 15.39
C PRO A 298 -9.78 30.01 16.37
N GLN A 299 -9.05 31.09 16.08
CA GLN A 299 -8.02 31.61 16.98
C GLN A 299 -8.66 31.81 18.35
N LEU A 300 -8.25 31.01 19.32
CA LEU A 300 -8.59 31.21 20.71
C LEU A 300 -8.10 32.62 21.09
N ARG A 301 -9.03 33.60 21.10
CA ARG A 301 -8.72 34.89 21.69
C ARG A 301 -8.40 34.66 23.15
N VAL A 302 -7.11 34.63 23.46
CA VAL A 302 -6.64 34.66 24.82
C VAL A 302 -6.97 36.07 25.36
N THR A 303 -8.16 36.22 25.96
CA THR A 303 -8.47 37.39 26.75
C THR A 303 -7.64 37.31 28.01
N THR A 304 -6.49 37.96 28.00
CA THR A 304 -5.71 38.20 29.22
C THR A 304 -6.50 39.07 30.16
N ARG A 305 -7.29 38.46 31.02
CA ARG A 305 -7.96 39.15 32.14
C ARG A 305 -6.90 39.43 33.17
N THR A 306 -6.28 40.61 33.13
CA THR A 306 -5.42 41.13 34.18
C THR A 306 -6.24 41.28 35.45
N ARG A 307 -6.17 40.28 36.35
CA ARG A 307 -6.63 40.44 37.72
C ARG A 307 -5.59 41.25 38.46
N ARG A 308 -5.97 42.48 38.83
CA ARG A 308 -5.28 43.35 39.77
C ARG A 308 -5.19 42.58 41.10
N TRP A 309 -3.98 42.20 41.54
CA TRP A 309 -3.75 41.64 42.85
C TRP A 309 -3.73 42.75 43.89
N SER A 310 -4.71 42.74 44.78
CA SER A 310 -4.63 43.46 46.04
C SER A 310 -4.01 42.51 47.08
N ASN A 311 -2.96 43.01 47.73
CA ASN A 311 -2.21 42.36 48.81
C ASN A 311 -3.12 41.94 49.97
N VAL A 312 -3.10 40.67 50.36
CA VAL A 312 -3.37 40.26 51.76
C VAL A 312 -2.36 39.17 52.13
N SER A 313 -1.57 39.51 53.11
CA SER A 313 -0.59 38.66 53.79
C SER A 313 -1.30 37.63 54.67
N SER A 314 -0.92 36.37 54.65
CA SER A 314 -0.63 35.57 55.88
C SER A 314 -0.42 34.06 55.61
N SER A 315 0.72 33.62 56.15
CA SER A 315 0.99 32.27 56.74
C SER A 315 0.97 31.00 55.94
N PHE A 316 2.15 30.39 55.82
CA PHE A 316 2.42 29.00 55.45
C PHE A 316 1.85 27.97 56.44
N PRO A 317 1.59 26.72 56.03
CA PRO A 317 2.57 25.68 56.27
C PRO A 317 2.85 24.73 55.09
N SER A 318 4.06 24.21 55.15
CA SER A 318 4.68 23.21 54.30
C SER A 318 4.01 21.82 54.34
N SER A 319 3.77 21.20 53.20
CA SER A 319 3.90 19.75 53.05
C SER A 319 4.01 19.34 51.56
N SER A 320 5.06 18.59 51.31
CA SER A 320 5.47 17.95 50.10
C SER A 320 4.47 16.89 49.60
N SER A 321 4.09 16.92 48.31
CA SER A 321 3.78 15.71 47.55
C SER A 321 3.58 16.06 46.07
N SER A 322 4.36 15.44 45.21
CA SER A 322 4.30 15.49 43.75
C SER A 322 3.06 14.81 43.23
N PRO A 323 2.36 15.35 42.22
CA PRO A 323 1.32 14.60 41.50
C PRO A 323 1.91 13.91 40.28
N SER A 324 1.91 12.58 40.32
CA SER A 324 2.06 11.71 39.14
C SER A 324 0.86 11.84 38.24
N PHE A 325 1.09 12.21 36.97
CA PHE A 325 0.08 12.19 35.93
C PHE A 325 -0.21 10.75 35.51
N LEU A 326 -1.30 10.19 36.00
CA LEU A 326 -1.90 8.94 35.49
C LEU A 326 -2.85 9.29 34.35
N LEU A 327 -2.44 8.96 33.12
CA LEU A 327 -3.32 8.93 31.95
C LEU A 327 -4.31 7.78 32.10
N SER A 328 -5.57 8.13 32.41
CA SER A 328 -6.67 7.18 32.50
C SER A 328 -7.21 6.85 31.11
N TYR A 329 -6.86 5.68 30.58
CA TYR A 329 -7.50 5.09 29.40
C TYR A 329 -8.87 4.54 29.79
N LYS A 330 -9.94 5.18 29.30
CA LYS A 330 -11.29 4.63 29.37
C LYS A 330 -11.44 3.47 28.39
N LYS A 331 -11.34 2.25 28.89
CA LYS A 331 -11.72 1.03 28.18
C LYS A 331 -13.23 1.01 28.01
N ARG A 332 -13.74 1.10 26.77
CA ARG A 332 -15.16 0.84 26.46
C ARG A 332 -15.40 -0.65 26.60
N LYS A 333 -16.29 -1.04 27.54
CA LYS A 333 -16.83 -2.39 27.62
C LYS A 333 -17.76 -2.62 26.43
N LEU A 334 -17.41 -3.60 25.58
CA LEU A 334 -18.33 -4.20 24.63
C LEU A 334 -19.38 -4.99 25.40
N ASN A 335 -20.64 -4.65 25.19
CA ASN A 335 -21.80 -5.33 25.76
C ASN A 335 -22.08 -6.58 24.93
N SER A 336 -21.65 -7.75 25.40
CA SER A 336 -21.97 -9.04 24.81
C SER A 336 -23.29 -9.53 25.35
N ASN A 337 -24.36 -9.19 24.67
CA ASN A 337 -25.66 -9.85 24.84
C ASN A 337 -26.23 -10.18 23.46
N CYS A 338 -25.84 -11.32 22.90
CA CYS A 338 -26.64 -12.01 21.90
C CYS A 338 -27.04 -13.36 22.50
N PHE A 339 -28.28 -13.41 23.00
CA PHE A 339 -28.97 -14.62 23.33
C PHE A 339 -29.31 -15.38 22.05
N TRP A 340 -28.83 -16.59 21.93
CA TRP A 340 -29.36 -17.58 20.99
C TRP A 340 -30.51 -18.27 21.67
N VAL A 341 -31.72 -18.19 21.11
CA VAL A 341 -32.87 -18.99 21.50
C VAL A 341 -32.89 -20.18 20.55
N ASP A 342 -32.61 -21.34 21.10
CA ASP A 342 -32.92 -22.64 20.50
C ASP A 342 -34.43 -22.89 20.63
N ASP A 343 -35.13 -22.89 19.50
CA ASP A 343 -36.50 -23.46 19.43
C ASP A 343 -36.43 -24.82 18.74
N ASP A 344 -36.12 -25.82 19.59
CA ASP A 344 -36.45 -27.21 19.31
C ASP A 344 -37.89 -27.45 19.76
N LYS A 345 -38.83 -27.60 18.84
CA LYS A 345 -40.10 -28.29 19.07
C LYS A 345 -40.41 -29.25 17.95
N GLY A 346 -40.11 -30.49 18.23
CA GLY A 346 -40.72 -31.61 17.55
C GLY A 346 -42.23 -31.61 17.68
N ASN A 347 -42.92 -32.08 16.67
CA ASN A 347 -44.24 -32.71 16.81
C ASN A 347 -44.32 -33.88 15.83
N SER A 348 -44.46 -35.01 16.46
CA SER A 348 -45.02 -36.25 15.92
C SER A 348 -46.51 -36.08 15.66
N GLU A 349 -46.94 -36.37 14.43
CA GLU A 349 -48.06 -37.28 14.11
C GLU A 349 -48.08 -37.55 12.59
#